data_bec4ab5c58e8eabaf37d4331d71aacf3
#
_entry.id   bec4ab5c58e8eabaf37d4331d71aacf3
#
_cell.length_a   1.000
_cell.length_b   1.000
_cell.length_c   1.000
_cell.angle_alpha   90.00
_cell.angle_beta   90.00
_cell.angle_gamma   90.00
#
_symmetry.space_group_name_H-M   'P 1'
#
loop_
_entity.id
_entity.type
_entity.pdbx_description
1 polymer ?
#
loop_
_entity_poly.entity_id
_entity_poly.type
_entity_poly.pdbx_seq_one_letter_code
_entity_poly.pdbx_strand_id
1 'polypeptide(L)'
;MQSHHEASFDREMGCTEREWLSWLPGAVRDQPLAVGVGEAGVEIEAGRLRLRWQVLPPRQIAAVRLPRLAVQFRFDGVDAAARQRFMRYFDLYMHRGGG
;
A
#
# COMPACT_ATOMS: atom_id res chain seq x y z
N MET A 1 17.07 9.95 -11.70
CA MET A 1 16.67 9.51 -10.41
C MET A 1 15.87 8.23 -10.50
N GLN A 2 16.20 7.29 -9.80
CA GLN A 2 15.52 6.05 -9.92
C GLN A 2 14.47 5.90 -8.86
N SER A 3 13.42 5.24 -9.15
CA SER A 3 12.44 4.95 -8.16
C SER A 3 12.92 3.74 -7.38
N HIS A 4 13.33 4.02 -6.17
CA HIS A 4 13.91 3.02 -5.34
C HIS A 4 13.14 3.01 -4.03
N HIS A 5 12.63 1.86 -3.65
CA HIS A 5 11.88 1.73 -2.42
C HIS A 5 12.72 1.04 -1.36
N GLU A 6 12.79 1.65 -0.20
CA GLU A 6 13.46 1.07 0.94
C GLU A 6 12.70 -0.16 1.41
N ALA A 7 13.34 -0.95 2.26
CA ALA A 7 12.66 -2.08 2.86
C ALA A 7 11.55 -1.64 3.80
N SER A 8 11.65 -0.43 4.33
CA SER A 8 10.64 0.10 5.25
C SER A 8 10.40 1.55 4.93
N PHE A 9 9.13 1.93 4.74
CA PHE A 9 8.78 3.32 4.46
C PHE A 9 7.31 3.57 4.77
N ASP A 10 6.98 4.85 4.91
CA ASP A 10 5.61 5.27 5.21
C ASP A 10 5.06 6.08 4.04
N ARG A 11 3.75 6.02 3.88
CA ARG A 11 3.04 6.81 2.87
C ARG A 11 1.74 7.32 3.42
N GLU A 12 1.28 8.41 2.84
CA GLU A 12 -0.08 8.86 3.06
C GLU A 12 -0.86 8.60 1.77
N MET A 13 -1.96 7.86 1.89
CA MET A 13 -2.81 7.54 0.75
C MET A 13 -4.06 8.40 0.82
N GLY A 14 -4.45 8.97 -0.30
CA GLY A 14 -5.64 9.82 -0.39
C GLY A 14 -6.89 9.01 -0.65
N CYS A 15 -7.22 8.12 0.26
CA CYS A 15 -8.38 7.25 0.09
C CYS A 15 -8.96 6.91 1.46
N THR A 16 -10.18 6.35 1.45
CA THR A 16 -10.80 5.85 2.67
C THR A 16 -10.28 4.44 2.93
N GLU A 17 -10.47 3.97 4.15
CA GLU A 17 -10.09 2.61 4.48
C GLU A 17 -10.89 1.61 3.67
N ARG A 18 -12.16 1.89 3.40
CA ARG A 18 -12.99 1.01 2.58
C ARG A 18 -12.42 0.88 1.17
N GLU A 19 -12.03 2.00 0.57
CA GLU A 19 -11.41 1.97 -0.75
C GLU A 19 -10.10 1.18 -0.73
N TRP A 20 -9.26 1.47 0.27
CA TRP A 20 -7.99 0.77 0.44
C TRP A 20 -8.20 -0.74 0.48
N LEU A 21 -9.14 -1.20 1.33
CA LEU A 21 -9.40 -2.62 1.46
C LEU A 21 -9.95 -3.24 0.19
N SER A 22 -10.77 -2.50 -0.55
CA SER A 22 -11.33 -3.01 -1.80
C SER A 22 -10.28 -3.10 -2.89
N TRP A 23 -9.25 -2.23 -2.86
CA TRP A 23 -8.21 -2.22 -3.88
C TRP A 23 -7.07 -3.19 -3.61
N LEU A 24 -6.83 -3.52 -2.34
CA LEU A 24 -5.68 -4.36 -1.98
C LEU A 24 -5.57 -5.66 -2.77
N PRO A 25 -6.64 -6.46 -2.91
CA PRO A 25 -6.49 -7.73 -3.63
C PRO A 25 -5.99 -7.54 -5.05
N GLY A 26 -6.49 -6.52 -5.76
CA GLY A 26 -6.03 -6.26 -7.12
C GLY A 26 -4.61 -5.70 -7.14
N ALA A 27 -4.26 -4.89 -6.16
CA ALA A 27 -2.95 -4.26 -6.13
C ALA A 27 -1.83 -5.25 -5.87
N VAL A 28 -2.11 -6.34 -5.16
CA VAL A 28 -1.10 -7.36 -4.87
C VAL A 28 -1.12 -8.49 -5.92
N ARG A 29 -2.07 -8.47 -6.83
CA ARG A 29 -2.21 -9.44 -7.93
C ARG A 29 -2.39 -10.84 -7.36
N ASP A 30 -1.55 -11.79 -7.80
CA ASP A 30 -1.62 -13.19 -7.40
C ASP A 30 -0.78 -13.51 -6.17
N GLN A 31 -0.21 -12.52 -5.53
CA GLN A 31 0.53 -12.78 -4.29
C GLN A 31 -0.46 -13.12 -3.18
N PRO A 32 -0.17 -14.13 -2.36
CA PRO A 32 -1.05 -14.44 -1.24
C PRO A 32 -1.21 -13.26 -0.31
N LEU A 33 -2.45 -12.95 0.04
CA LEU A 33 -2.79 -11.78 0.86
C LEU A 33 -3.61 -12.23 2.06
N ALA A 34 -3.21 -11.79 3.23
CA ALA A 34 -3.98 -12.01 4.46
C ALA A 34 -4.26 -10.66 5.09
N VAL A 35 -5.53 -10.36 5.33
CA VAL A 35 -5.96 -9.06 5.85
C VAL A 35 -6.49 -9.22 7.26
N GLY A 36 -5.99 -8.40 8.17
CA GLY A 36 -6.47 -8.31 9.55
C GLY A 36 -6.99 -6.92 9.84
N VAL A 37 -7.16 -6.62 11.10
CA VAL A 37 -7.66 -5.31 11.52
C VAL A 37 -6.50 -4.32 11.47
N GLY A 38 -6.58 -3.37 10.54
CA GLY A 38 -5.55 -2.34 10.39
C GLY A 38 -4.22 -2.85 9.88
N GLU A 39 -4.17 -4.06 9.33
CA GLU A 39 -2.92 -4.64 8.87
C GLU A 39 -3.17 -5.69 7.81
N ALA A 40 -2.14 -5.99 7.04
CA ALA A 40 -2.21 -7.04 6.04
C ALA A 40 -0.81 -7.59 5.80
N GLY A 41 -0.76 -8.83 5.35
CA GLY A 41 0.50 -9.47 4.97
C GLY A 41 0.40 -9.96 3.54
N VAL A 42 1.46 -9.76 2.78
CA VAL A 42 1.56 -10.22 1.39
C VAL A 42 2.81 -11.06 1.27
N GLU A 43 2.69 -12.25 0.73
CA GLU A 43 3.86 -13.09 0.49
C GLU A 43 4.44 -12.78 -0.87
N ILE A 44 5.72 -12.44 -0.90
CA ILE A 44 6.41 -12.06 -2.12
C ILE A 44 7.66 -12.93 -2.24
N GLU A 45 7.63 -13.88 -3.16
CA GLU A 45 8.73 -14.82 -3.35
C GLU A 45 9.04 -15.52 -2.02
N ALA A 46 10.28 -15.44 -1.53
CA ALA A 46 10.65 -16.06 -0.27
C ALA A 46 10.43 -15.18 0.94
N GLY A 47 9.97 -13.96 0.74
CA GLY A 47 9.79 -13.00 1.81
C GLY A 47 8.35 -12.55 1.93
N ARG A 48 8.17 -11.41 2.57
CA ARG A 48 6.83 -10.87 2.78
C ARG A 48 6.85 -9.36 2.89
N LEU A 49 5.69 -8.78 2.61
CA LEU A 49 5.43 -7.37 2.88
C LEU A 49 4.40 -7.31 4.00
N ARG A 50 4.69 -6.52 5.03
CA ARG A 50 3.74 -6.23 6.08
C ARG A 50 3.23 -4.82 5.91
N LEU A 51 1.91 -4.69 5.89
CA LEU A 51 1.24 -3.40 5.77
C LEU A 51 0.51 -3.11 7.07
N ARG A 52 0.60 -1.87 7.52
CA ARG A 52 -0.18 -1.37 8.66
C ARG A 52 -0.72 -0.01 8.28
N TRP A 53 -1.95 0.28 8.68
CA TRP A 53 -2.53 1.56 8.32
C TRP A 53 -3.37 2.12 9.45
N GLN A 54 -3.55 3.42 9.36
CA GLN A 54 -4.31 4.16 10.35
C GLN A 54 -5.06 5.27 9.62
N VAL A 55 -6.34 5.41 9.93
CA VAL A 55 -7.15 6.46 9.35
C VAL A 55 -6.75 7.78 10.00
N LEU A 56 -6.45 8.77 9.18
CA LEU A 56 -6.11 10.11 9.64
C LEU A 56 -7.30 11.02 9.50
N PRO A 57 -7.32 12.14 10.23
CA PRO A 57 -8.38 13.15 10.03
C PRO A 57 -8.35 13.61 8.58
N PRO A 58 -9.50 13.80 7.94
CA PRO A 58 -9.53 14.24 6.56
C PRO A 58 -8.92 15.62 6.39
N ARG A 59 -8.34 15.85 5.20
CA ARG A 59 -7.85 17.16 4.84
C ARG A 59 -9.02 18.00 4.38
N GLN A 60 -9.17 19.19 4.95
CA GLN A 60 -10.25 20.09 4.59
C GLN A 60 -9.70 21.20 3.71
N ILE A 61 -10.19 21.31 2.48
CA ILE A 61 -9.79 22.36 1.55
C ILE A 61 -11.09 22.99 1.06
N ALA A 62 -11.37 24.22 1.51
CA ALA A 62 -12.63 24.89 1.24
C ALA A 62 -13.78 24.00 1.68
N ALA A 63 -14.70 23.66 0.79
CA ALA A 63 -15.85 22.81 1.13
C ALA A 63 -15.57 21.33 0.87
N VAL A 64 -14.34 20.99 0.47
CA VAL A 64 -14.00 19.63 0.10
C VAL A 64 -13.26 18.93 1.23
N ARG A 65 -13.69 17.71 1.55
CA ARG A 65 -13.02 16.87 2.53
C ARG A 65 -12.36 15.72 1.81
N LEU A 66 -11.05 15.61 1.97
CA LEU A 66 -10.26 14.58 1.30
C LEU A 66 -9.81 13.55 2.32
N PRO A 67 -10.14 12.27 2.11
CA PRO A 67 -9.74 11.25 3.06
C PRO A 67 -8.24 11.06 3.06
N ARG A 68 -7.72 10.61 4.21
CA ARG A 68 -6.29 10.37 4.37
C ARG A 68 -6.09 9.09 5.15
N LEU A 69 -5.13 8.29 4.69
CA LEU A 69 -4.79 7.03 5.34
C LEU A 69 -3.28 6.96 5.44
N ALA A 70 -2.76 6.79 6.65
CA ALA A 70 -1.32 6.59 6.85
C ALA A 70 -1.02 5.11 6.70
N VAL A 71 -0.13 4.74 5.80
CA VAL A 71 0.20 3.34 5.53
C VAL A 71 1.68 3.13 5.73
N GLN A 72 2.03 2.11 6.51
CA GLN A 72 3.41 1.72 6.76
C GLN A 72 3.71 0.46 5.97
N PHE A 73 4.79 0.49 5.19
CA PHE A 73 5.24 -0.64 4.39
C PHE A 73 6.52 -1.19 5.01
N ARG A 74 6.56 -2.50 5.21
CA ARG A 74 7.75 -3.15 5.74
C ARG A 74 7.97 -4.46 5.00
N PHE A 75 9.07 -4.54 4.24
CA PHE A 75 9.44 -5.74 3.53
C PHE A 75 10.47 -6.53 4.34
N ASP A 76 10.28 -7.82 4.43
CA ASP A 76 11.21 -8.74 5.07
C ASP A 76 11.57 -9.84 4.09
N GLY A 77 12.85 -10.03 3.85
CA GLY A 77 13.33 -11.10 2.97
C GLY A 77 12.98 -10.89 1.51
N VAL A 78 12.74 -9.63 1.11
CA VAL A 78 12.43 -9.27 -0.28
C VAL A 78 13.54 -8.34 -0.75
N ASP A 79 14.31 -8.76 -1.75
CA ASP A 79 15.45 -7.95 -2.19
C ASP A 79 14.98 -6.72 -2.97
N ALA A 80 15.93 -5.85 -3.28
CA ALA A 80 15.60 -4.56 -3.89
C ALA A 80 14.88 -4.72 -5.23
N ALA A 81 15.32 -5.67 -6.05
CA ALA A 81 14.70 -5.87 -7.36
C ALA A 81 13.26 -6.33 -7.22
N ALA A 82 13.01 -7.26 -6.30
CA ALA A 82 11.66 -7.76 -6.06
C ALA A 82 10.76 -6.67 -5.49
N ARG A 83 11.30 -5.82 -4.59
CA ARG A 83 10.54 -4.69 -4.05
C ARG A 83 10.14 -3.74 -5.16
N GLN A 84 11.07 -3.43 -6.06
CA GLN A 84 10.79 -2.53 -7.17
C GLN A 84 9.70 -3.08 -8.07
N ARG A 85 9.78 -4.36 -8.43
CA ARG A 85 8.77 -4.95 -9.29
C ARG A 85 7.39 -4.93 -8.63
N PHE A 86 7.34 -5.28 -7.35
CA PHE A 86 6.07 -5.29 -6.63
C PHE A 86 5.48 -3.89 -6.54
N MET A 87 6.29 -2.92 -6.12
CA MET A 87 5.79 -1.56 -5.91
C MET A 87 5.41 -0.88 -7.22
N ARG A 88 6.07 -1.22 -8.32
CA ARG A 88 5.73 -0.63 -9.61
C ARG A 88 4.27 -0.95 -9.96
N TYR A 89 3.89 -2.21 -9.84
CA TYR A 89 2.52 -2.59 -10.16
C TYR A 89 1.54 -2.06 -9.10
N PHE A 90 1.92 -2.19 -7.84
CA PHE A 90 1.10 -1.71 -6.72
C PHE A 90 0.76 -0.23 -6.90
N ASP A 91 1.76 0.58 -7.19
CA ASP A 91 1.56 2.02 -7.33
C ASP A 91 0.72 2.35 -8.54
N LEU A 92 0.93 1.66 -9.65
CA LEU A 92 0.10 1.89 -10.83
C LEU A 92 -1.36 1.58 -10.55
N TYR A 93 -1.60 0.46 -9.87
CA TYR A 93 -2.96 0.06 -9.54
C TYR A 93 -3.63 1.08 -8.64
N MET A 94 -2.93 1.49 -7.57
CA MET A 94 -3.47 2.45 -6.62
C MET A 94 -3.67 3.82 -7.25
N HIS A 95 -2.74 4.22 -8.13
CA HIS A 95 -2.83 5.51 -8.79
C HIS A 95 -4.08 5.63 -9.66
N ARG A 96 -4.54 4.51 -10.21
CA ARG A 96 -5.76 4.49 -11.02
C ARG A 96 -7.02 4.35 -10.17
N GLY A 97 -6.91 4.44 -8.86
CA GLY A 97 -8.05 4.27 -7.98
C GLY A 97 -8.59 2.85 -8.00
N GLY A 98 -7.70 1.87 -8.09
CA GLY A 98 -8.08 0.46 -8.03
C GLY A 98 -8.43 -0.15 -9.37
N GLY A 99 -8.03 0.48 -10.44
CA GLY A 99 -8.33 -0.10 -11.75
C GLY A 99 -8.22 0.86 -12.90
#